data_747352ea6d076bfb665f4843268939ad
#
_entry.id   747352ea6d076bfb665f4843268939ad
#
_cell.length_a   1.000
_cell.length_b   1.000
_cell.length_c   1.000
_cell.angle_alpha   90.00
_cell.angle_beta   90.00
_cell.angle_gamma   90.00
#
_symmetry.space_group_name_H-M   'P 1'
#
loop_
_entity.id
_entity.type
_entity.pdbx_description
1 polymer ?
#
loop_
_entity_poly.entity_id
_entity_poly.type
_entity_poly.pdbx_seq_one_letter_code
_entity_poly.pdbx_strand_id
1 'polypeptide(L)'
;DDMFFKYGLRLNKNLLLDLNSAKIALRTGQIGGQAQIEYFNWYYFPLLNAASNNSIVKNINPLKADFVSSIEPVISDSDVQKIPLLKTSNYTNIATAPVYITLGMLRQAPDQRMFSHKSQNVAYLLKGEFESLYANRMTSEIVESKEIGFKTSSKPTAMIVVTDGNLIRNQFHIPKGYPLPLGFDQYTQITYGNKDFIENAVSYLVDGEGLIEVRNRELKIRLLDANKINNDALIWQVVNVLLPSVVVIIFGIVLAIIRKRRFTK
;
A
#
# COMPACT_ATOMS: atom_id res chain seq x y z
N ASP A 1 -14.63 17.35 -9.37
CA ASP A 1 -13.44 18.01 -8.76
C ASP A 1 -13.83 18.97 -7.63
N ASP A 2 -14.92 19.75 -7.75
CA ASP A 2 -15.30 20.78 -6.77
C ASP A 2 -15.52 20.23 -5.35
N MET A 3 -16.13 19.03 -5.24
CA MET A 3 -16.39 18.39 -3.94
C MET A 3 -15.07 18.06 -3.20
N PHE A 4 -14.15 17.39 -3.86
CA PHE A 4 -12.89 17.01 -3.23
C PHE A 4 -12.03 18.23 -2.92
N PHE A 5 -12.04 19.24 -3.81
CA PHE A 5 -11.33 20.49 -3.57
C PHE A 5 -11.90 21.24 -2.35
N LYS A 6 -13.22 21.30 -2.19
CA LYS A 6 -13.88 21.86 -1.00
C LYS A 6 -13.45 21.14 0.28
N TYR A 7 -13.27 19.80 0.23
CA TYR A 7 -12.83 19.00 1.37
C TYR A 7 -11.30 18.94 1.51
N GLY A 8 -10.59 19.74 0.72
CA GLY A 8 -9.15 19.94 0.83
C GLY A 8 -8.30 18.86 0.13
N LEU A 9 -8.81 18.25 -0.93
CA LEU A 9 -8.08 17.35 -1.81
C LEU A 9 -8.16 17.82 -3.26
N ARG A 10 -7.03 17.76 -3.97
CA ARG A 10 -6.96 17.98 -5.41
C ARG A 10 -6.55 16.69 -6.11
N LEU A 11 -7.40 16.23 -7.02
CA LEU A 11 -7.08 15.13 -7.93
C LEU A 11 -6.37 15.73 -9.15
N ASN A 12 -5.14 15.30 -9.40
CA ASN A 12 -4.35 15.83 -10.51
C ASN A 12 -4.71 15.10 -11.81
N LYS A 13 -4.75 15.84 -12.93
CA LYS A 13 -4.97 15.29 -14.27
C LYS A 13 -3.65 14.75 -14.82
N ASN A 14 -3.16 13.68 -14.25
CA ASN A 14 -1.92 13.02 -14.65
C ASN A 14 -2.06 11.48 -14.53
N LEU A 15 -1.07 10.77 -15.06
CA LEU A 15 -0.88 9.34 -14.84
C LEU A 15 0.45 9.10 -14.17
N LEU A 16 0.45 8.22 -13.18
CA LEU A 16 1.66 7.83 -12.47
C LEU A 16 2.24 6.56 -13.11
N LEU A 17 3.53 6.62 -13.42
CA LEU A 17 4.33 5.49 -13.85
C LEU A 17 5.29 5.15 -12.73
N ASP A 18 5.49 3.87 -12.43
CA ASP A 18 6.38 3.43 -11.36
C ASP A 18 7.25 2.27 -11.82
N LEU A 19 8.54 2.26 -11.46
CA LEU A 19 9.41 1.12 -11.72
C LEU A 19 8.97 -0.12 -10.93
N ASN A 20 8.39 0.09 -9.74
CA ASN A 20 7.75 -0.96 -8.97
C ASN A 20 6.31 -1.16 -9.46
N SER A 21 6.16 -1.96 -10.51
CA SER A 21 4.91 -2.12 -11.22
C SER A 21 4.53 -3.59 -11.42
N ALA A 22 3.25 -3.85 -11.58
CA ALA A 22 2.73 -5.16 -11.92
C ALA A 22 3.11 -5.53 -13.36
N LYS A 23 3.21 -6.83 -13.61
CA LYS A 23 3.53 -7.35 -14.94
C LYS A 23 2.29 -7.56 -15.77
N ILE A 24 2.42 -7.36 -17.08
CA ILE A 24 1.44 -7.79 -18.08
C ILE A 24 2.00 -8.94 -18.92
N ALA A 25 1.13 -9.84 -19.33
CA ALA A 25 1.46 -10.95 -20.22
C ALA A 25 1.27 -10.52 -21.67
N LEU A 26 2.31 -10.62 -22.49
CA LEU A 26 2.27 -10.31 -23.92
C LEU A 26 2.68 -11.51 -24.74
N ARG A 27 1.99 -11.70 -25.87
CA ARG A 27 2.41 -12.68 -26.86
C ARG A 27 3.55 -12.11 -27.70
N THR A 28 4.75 -12.67 -27.56
CA THR A 28 5.97 -12.21 -28.24
C THR A 28 6.29 -13.05 -29.47
N GLY A 29 5.71 -14.26 -29.61
CA GLY A 29 5.98 -15.14 -30.74
C GLY A 29 5.14 -16.43 -30.73
N GLN A 30 5.61 -17.40 -31.52
CA GLN A 30 5.12 -18.77 -31.55
C GLN A 30 6.31 -19.74 -31.59
N ILE A 31 6.27 -20.77 -30.76
CA ILE A 31 7.23 -21.89 -30.79
C ILE A 31 6.41 -23.18 -30.93
N GLY A 32 6.66 -23.94 -32.01
CA GLY A 32 5.98 -25.21 -32.23
C GLY A 32 4.43 -25.11 -32.35
N GLY A 33 3.90 -23.97 -32.86
CA GLY A 33 2.46 -23.74 -32.96
C GLY A 33 1.81 -23.22 -31.64
N GLN A 34 2.54 -23.17 -30.54
CA GLN A 34 2.06 -22.60 -29.26
C GLN A 34 2.47 -21.14 -29.12
N ALA A 35 1.58 -20.31 -28.53
CA ALA A 35 1.87 -18.91 -28.26
C ALA A 35 2.97 -18.80 -27.19
N GLN A 36 4.05 -18.08 -27.52
CA GLN A 36 5.07 -17.68 -26.56
C GLN A 36 4.55 -16.47 -25.80
N ILE A 37 4.43 -16.60 -24.47
CA ILE A 37 3.98 -15.52 -23.59
C ILE A 37 5.16 -15.09 -22.74
N GLU A 38 5.44 -13.78 -22.73
CA GLU A 38 6.46 -13.18 -21.87
C GLU A 38 5.81 -12.14 -20.96
N TYR A 39 6.44 -11.91 -19.79
CA TYR A 39 5.92 -11.02 -18.77
C TYR A 39 6.78 -9.77 -18.67
N PHE A 40 6.17 -8.60 -18.89
CA PHE A 40 6.84 -7.31 -18.86
C PHE A 40 6.29 -6.44 -17.74
N ASN A 41 7.14 -5.71 -17.03
CA ASN A 41 6.70 -4.69 -16.08
C ASN A 41 5.94 -3.60 -16.83
N TRP A 42 4.69 -3.34 -16.42
CA TRP A 42 3.88 -2.30 -17.02
C TRP A 42 3.82 -1.10 -16.10
N TYR A 43 4.60 -0.09 -16.38
CA TYR A 43 4.84 1.05 -15.48
C TYR A 43 3.58 1.82 -15.13
N TYR A 44 2.53 1.77 -15.93
CA TYR A 44 1.21 2.34 -15.63
C TYR A 44 0.37 1.52 -14.65
N PHE A 45 0.87 0.36 -14.19
CA PHE A 45 0.26 -0.44 -13.14
C PHE A 45 1.14 -0.44 -11.88
N PRO A 46 1.26 0.72 -11.20
CA PRO A 46 2.11 0.82 -10.02
C PRO A 46 1.63 -0.11 -8.90
N LEU A 47 2.58 -0.63 -8.14
CA LEU A 47 2.32 -1.34 -6.90
C LEU A 47 2.32 -0.34 -5.76
N LEU A 48 1.14 -0.11 -5.18
CA LEU A 48 0.92 0.86 -4.12
C LEU A 48 1.27 0.28 -2.76
N ASN A 49 1.95 1.09 -1.95
CA ASN A 49 2.35 0.74 -0.59
C ASN A 49 1.60 1.62 0.43
N ALA A 50 1.57 1.19 1.68
CA ALA A 50 1.03 2.00 2.77
C ALA A 50 1.79 3.34 2.89
N ALA A 51 1.04 4.44 2.99
CA ALA A 51 1.59 5.78 3.18
C ALA A 51 1.68 6.18 4.66
N SER A 52 0.95 5.47 5.54
CA SER A 52 0.89 5.72 6.98
C SER A 52 0.74 4.41 7.77
N ASN A 53 0.79 4.50 9.08
CA ASN A 53 0.52 3.37 9.99
C ASN A 53 -0.98 3.23 10.32
N ASN A 54 -1.87 3.80 9.49
CA ASN A 54 -3.31 3.66 9.70
C ASN A 54 -3.74 2.20 9.62
N SER A 55 -4.70 1.80 10.46
CA SER A 55 -5.21 0.43 10.56
C SER A 55 -5.74 -0.13 9.24
N ILE A 56 -6.23 0.72 8.34
CA ILE A 56 -6.74 0.32 7.01
C ILE A 56 -5.64 -0.29 6.14
N VAL A 57 -4.43 0.26 6.21
CA VAL A 57 -3.31 -0.07 5.31
C VAL A 57 -2.13 -0.74 6.00
N LYS A 58 -2.25 -0.96 7.31
CA LYS A 58 -1.20 -1.61 8.08
C LYS A 58 -1.16 -3.10 7.75
N ASN A 59 0.05 -3.61 7.48
CA ASN A 59 0.33 -5.04 7.27
C ASN A 59 -0.42 -5.68 6.07
N ILE A 60 -0.80 -4.91 5.06
CA ILE A 60 -1.34 -5.42 3.81
C ILE A 60 -0.24 -5.55 2.76
N ASN A 61 -0.40 -6.49 1.85
CA ASN A 61 0.46 -6.63 0.68
C ASN A 61 0.33 -5.40 -0.22
N PRO A 62 1.35 -5.09 -1.07
CA PRO A 62 1.22 -4.05 -2.07
C PRO A 62 -0.04 -4.25 -2.93
N LEU A 63 -0.72 -3.15 -3.26
CA LEU A 63 -1.93 -3.16 -4.09
C LEU A 63 -1.56 -2.90 -5.54
N LYS A 64 -2.18 -3.63 -6.45
CA LYS A 64 -2.10 -3.34 -7.88
C LYS A 64 -3.09 -2.24 -8.23
N ALA A 65 -2.61 -1.17 -8.85
CA ALA A 65 -3.43 -0.10 -9.41
C ALA A 65 -3.30 -0.05 -10.93
N ASP A 66 -4.35 0.41 -11.60
CA ASP A 66 -4.42 0.49 -13.06
C ASP A 66 -4.63 1.95 -13.49
N PHE A 67 -3.61 2.59 -14.09
CA PHE A 67 -3.68 3.97 -14.63
C PHE A 67 -4.06 5.02 -13.57
N VAL A 68 -3.42 4.98 -12.43
CA VAL A 68 -3.72 5.82 -11.27
C VAL A 68 -3.18 7.24 -11.45
N SER A 69 -3.89 8.23 -10.88
CA SER A 69 -3.48 9.64 -10.81
C SER A 69 -2.97 9.99 -9.41
N SER A 70 -2.21 11.08 -9.28
CA SER A 70 -1.83 11.60 -7.97
C SER A 70 -2.96 12.42 -7.35
N ILE A 71 -2.97 12.44 -6.01
CA ILE A 71 -3.87 13.27 -5.20
C ILE A 71 -3.04 14.04 -4.17
N GLU A 72 -3.36 15.31 -3.99
CA GLU A 72 -2.63 16.21 -3.10
C GLU A 72 -3.57 16.89 -2.10
N PRO A 73 -3.14 17.04 -0.85
CA PRO A 73 -3.86 17.88 0.10
C PRO A 73 -3.71 19.36 -0.32
N VAL A 74 -4.81 20.09 -0.27
CA VAL A 74 -4.84 21.54 -0.48
C VAL A 74 -5.34 22.25 0.76
N ILE A 75 -4.95 23.50 0.93
CA ILE A 75 -5.49 24.36 1.99
C ILE A 75 -6.96 24.58 1.70
N SER A 76 -7.82 24.30 2.64
CA SER A 76 -9.26 24.53 2.57
C SER A 76 -9.76 25.04 3.92
N ASP A 77 -10.85 25.75 3.91
CA ASP A 77 -11.51 26.26 5.13
C ASP A 77 -12.20 25.15 5.94
N SER A 78 -12.19 23.91 5.42
CA SER A 78 -12.77 22.75 6.10
C SER A 78 -11.83 22.20 7.17
N ASP A 79 -12.35 21.97 8.37
CA ASP A 79 -11.64 21.37 9.50
C ASP A 79 -11.55 19.82 9.36
N VAL A 80 -11.31 19.35 8.14
CA VAL A 80 -11.24 17.93 7.79
C VAL A 80 -9.79 17.44 7.88
N GLN A 81 -9.55 16.46 8.73
CA GLN A 81 -8.27 15.78 8.83
C GLN A 81 -8.00 14.93 7.58
N LYS A 82 -6.81 15.06 6.99
CA LYS A 82 -6.39 14.39 5.77
C LYS A 82 -5.25 13.40 6.08
N ILE A 83 -5.54 12.10 6.05
CA ILE A 83 -4.57 11.05 6.38
C ILE A 83 -4.23 10.28 5.09
N PRO A 84 -2.97 10.29 4.62
CA PRO A 84 -2.58 9.52 3.44
C PRO A 84 -2.65 8.02 3.74
N LEU A 85 -3.28 7.26 2.84
CA LEU A 85 -3.42 5.81 2.96
C LEU A 85 -2.45 5.06 2.03
N LEU A 86 -2.46 5.38 0.75
CA LEU A 86 -1.67 4.67 -0.26
C LEU A 86 -0.78 5.62 -1.04
N LYS A 87 0.40 5.14 -1.41
CA LYS A 87 1.38 5.87 -2.22
C LYS A 87 2.15 4.95 -3.16
N THR A 88 2.72 5.53 -4.21
CA THR A 88 3.67 4.88 -5.12
C THR A 88 5.05 4.68 -4.45
N SER A 89 5.97 4.04 -5.15
CA SER A 89 7.37 3.94 -4.72
C SER A 89 8.11 5.28 -4.84
N ASN A 90 9.40 5.30 -4.48
CA ASN A 90 10.26 6.48 -4.67
C ASN A 90 10.82 6.57 -6.11
N TYR A 91 10.42 5.67 -7.00
CA TYR A 91 10.84 5.61 -8.38
C TYR A 91 9.64 5.86 -9.29
N THR A 92 9.00 7.00 -9.11
CA THR A 92 7.79 7.40 -9.84
C THR A 92 8.14 8.39 -10.94
N ASN A 93 7.43 8.31 -12.07
CA ASN A 93 7.37 9.33 -13.09
C ASN A 93 5.92 9.82 -13.22
N ILE A 94 5.75 11.10 -13.55
CA ILE A 94 4.45 11.77 -13.67
C ILE A 94 4.24 12.18 -15.11
N ALA A 95 3.24 11.61 -15.77
CA ALA A 95 2.85 11.98 -17.11
C ALA A 95 1.58 12.85 -17.08
N THR A 96 1.69 14.11 -17.47
CA THR A 96 0.55 15.04 -17.50
C THR A 96 -0.40 14.68 -18.65
N ALA A 97 -1.70 14.59 -18.38
CA ALA A 97 -2.69 14.31 -19.41
C ALA A 97 -2.87 15.51 -20.38
N PRO A 98 -3.10 15.26 -21.69
CA PRO A 98 -3.31 13.96 -22.34
C PRO A 98 -2.01 13.17 -22.56
N VAL A 99 -2.05 11.85 -22.36
CA VAL A 99 -0.91 10.95 -22.49
C VAL A 99 -1.17 9.91 -23.58
N TYR A 100 -0.19 9.72 -24.45
CA TYR A 100 -0.24 8.65 -25.44
C TYR A 100 0.37 7.37 -24.87
N ILE A 101 -0.44 6.36 -24.65
CA ILE A 101 -0.03 5.08 -24.06
C ILE A 101 0.22 4.07 -25.16
N THR A 102 1.42 3.49 -25.21
CA THR A 102 1.80 2.49 -26.21
C THR A 102 2.66 1.39 -25.61
N LEU A 103 2.49 0.16 -26.09
CA LEU A 103 3.37 -0.97 -25.73
C LEU A 103 4.79 -0.79 -26.26
N GLY A 104 5.04 0.17 -27.15
CA GLY A 104 6.37 0.48 -27.68
C GLY A 104 7.40 0.82 -26.60
N MET A 105 6.94 1.34 -25.44
CA MET A 105 7.80 1.63 -24.30
C MET A 105 8.47 0.39 -23.69
N LEU A 106 7.96 -0.82 -23.97
CA LEU A 106 8.52 -2.07 -23.48
C LEU A 106 9.68 -2.60 -24.32
N ARG A 107 9.94 -1.99 -25.51
CA ARG A 107 11.02 -2.41 -26.40
C ARG A 107 12.41 -2.04 -25.93
N GLN A 108 12.49 -1.06 -25.05
CA GLN A 108 13.75 -0.58 -24.49
C GLN A 108 13.67 -0.58 -22.95
N ALA A 109 14.79 -0.81 -22.31
CA ALA A 109 14.86 -0.66 -20.85
C ALA A 109 14.50 0.80 -20.47
N PRO A 110 13.74 1.00 -19.39
CA PRO A 110 13.35 2.35 -18.97
C PRO A 110 14.59 3.14 -18.54
N ASP A 111 14.67 4.40 -18.96
CA ASP A 111 15.65 5.31 -18.39
C ASP A 111 15.25 5.62 -16.95
N GLN A 112 16.03 5.09 -16.00
CA GLN A 112 15.79 5.29 -14.56
C GLN A 112 15.77 6.76 -14.16
N ARG A 113 16.43 7.64 -14.90
CA ARG A 113 16.45 9.09 -14.64
C ARG A 113 15.06 9.72 -14.80
N MET A 114 14.20 9.14 -15.63
CA MET A 114 12.82 9.60 -15.81
C MET A 114 11.95 9.30 -14.59
N PHE A 115 12.35 8.35 -13.75
CA PHE A 115 11.64 7.94 -12.54
C PHE A 115 12.26 8.57 -11.29
N SER A 116 12.44 9.88 -11.32
CA SER A 116 13.13 10.65 -10.28
C SER A 116 12.21 11.31 -9.26
N HIS A 117 10.90 11.25 -9.46
CA HIS A 117 9.93 11.80 -8.52
C HIS A 117 9.84 10.94 -7.27
N LYS A 118 9.71 11.62 -6.13
CA LYS A 118 9.40 10.94 -4.85
C LYS A 118 8.02 10.29 -4.92
N SER A 119 7.74 9.42 -3.97
CA SER A 119 6.44 8.75 -3.85
C SER A 119 5.28 9.73 -3.90
N GLN A 120 4.25 9.39 -4.68
CA GLN A 120 3.03 10.17 -4.87
C GLN A 120 1.87 9.51 -4.15
N ASN A 121 1.07 10.28 -3.42
CA ASN A 121 -0.12 9.76 -2.77
C ASN A 121 -1.24 9.55 -3.79
N VAL A 122 -2.01 8.48 -3.58
CA VAL A 122 -3.11 8.06 -4.46
C VAL A 122 -4.40 7.77 -3.69
N ALA A 123 -4.35 7.72 -2.37
CA ALA A 123 -5.51 7.54 -1.53
C ALA A 123 -5.37 8.31 -0.22
N TYR A 124 -6.49 8.87 0.23
CA TYR A 124 -6.61 9.56 1.51
C TYR A 124 -7.85 9.13 2.28
N LEU A 125 -7.71 9.08 3.60
CA LEU A 125 -8.81 9.08 4.55
C LEU A 125 -9.05 10.52 4.98
N LEU A 126 -10.28 10.99 4.81
CA LEU A 126 -10.79 12.26 5.32
C LEU A 126 -11.64 11.98 6.57
N LYS A 127 -11.39 12.69 7.67
CA LYS A 127 -12.15 12.59 8.93
C LYS A 127 -12.58 13.98 9.37
N GLY A 128 -13.83 14.13 9.73
CA GLY A 128 -14.34 15.40 10.24
C GLY A 128 -15.81 15.63 9.92
N GLU A 129 -16.21 16.89 9.99
CA GLU A 129 -17.51 17.35 9.53
C GLU A 129 -17.40 17.90 8.12
N PHE A 130 -18.29 17.45 7.23
CA PHE A 130 -18.28 17.82 5.83
C PHE A 130 -19.40 18.82 5.55
N GLU A 131 -19.04 20.02 5.13
CA GLU A 131 -20.01 21.00 4.70
C GLU A 131 -20.61 20.62 3.35
N SER A 132 -21.94 20.71 3.21
CA SER A 132 -22.64 20.43 1.96
C SER A 132 -22.13 21.31 0.82
N LEU A 133 -21.97 20.76 -0.38
CA LEU A 133 -21.69 21.55 -1.60
C LEU A 133 -22.79 22.53 -1.92
N TYR A 134 -23.98 22.29 -1.44
CA TYR A 134 -25.18 23.05 -1.70
C TYR A 134 -25.55 24.02 -0.56
N ALA A 135 -24.74 24.10 0.53
CA ALA A 135 -25.05 24.91 1.70
C ALA A 135 -25.45 26.35 1.37
N ASN A 136 -24.76 26.96 0.36
CA ASN A 136 -24.99 28.34 -0.06
C ASN A 136 -25.69 28.45 -1.43
N ARG A 137 -26.26 27.36 -1.94
CA ARG A 137 -26.89 27.30 -3.28
C ARG A 137 -28.38 26.95 -3.24
N MET A 138 -28.92 26.63 -2.06
CA MET A 138 -30.32 26.30 -1.89
C MET A 138 -31.17 27.52 -1.52
N THR A 139 -32.42 27.56 -1.99
CA THR A 139 -33.37 28.56 -1.59
C THR A 139 -33.83 28.34 -0.15
N SER A 140 -34.27 29.38 0.53
CA SER A 140 -34.78 29.31 1.91
C SER A 140 -35.88 28.27 2.07
N GLU A 141 -36.75 28.12 1.08
CA GLU A 141 -37.85 27.15 1.04
C GLU A 141 -37.35 25.71 1.15
N ILE A 142 -36.24 25.36 0.49
CA ILE A 142 -35.61 24.01 0.52
C ILE A 142 -34.91 23.79 1.86
N VAL A 143 -34.21 24.82 2.36
CA VAL A 143 -33.47 24.73 3.63
C VAL A 143 -34.42 24.56 4.82
N GLU A 144 -35.55 25.20 4.81
CA GLU A 144 -36.57 25.18 5.89
C GLU A 144 -37.54 23.98 5.77
N SER A 145 -37.57 23.29 4.64
CA SER A 145 -38.47 22.17 4.40
C SER A 145 -38.11 20.97 5.29
N LYS A 146 -39.03 20.61 6.17
CA LYS A 146 -38.91 19.42 7.02
C LYS A 146 -38.99 18.10 6.24
N GLU A 147 -39.66 18.09 5.09
CA GLU A 147 -39.79 16.92 4.23
C GLU A 147 -38.44 16.60 3.54
N ILE A 148 -37.72 17.62 3.10
CA ILE A 148 -36.40 17.47 2.44
C ILE A 148 -35.32 17.19 3.47
N GLY A 149 -35.41 17.78 4.68
CA GLY A 149 -34.46 17.57 5.76
C GLY A 149 -33.05 17.95 5.40
N PHE A 150 -32.88 19.04 4.61
CA PHE A 150 -31.58 19.51 4.17
C PHE A 150 -30.64 19.80 5.36
N LYS A 151 -29.38 19.38 5.23
CA LYS A 151 -28.34 19.67 6.23
C LYS A 151 -27.20 20.42 5.59
N THR A 152 -26.80 21.52 6.20
CA THR A 152 -25.68 22.34 5.76
C THR A 152 -24.33 21.67 6.04
N SER A 153 -24.27 20.84 7.10
CA SER A 153 -23.07 20.11 7.52
C SER A 153 -23.45 18.69 7.93
N SER A 154 -22.53 17.75 7.74
CA SER A 154 -22.67 16.38 8.24
C SER A 154 -22.38 16.31 9.74
N LYS A 155 -22.77 15.23 10.39
CA LYS A 155 -22.17 14.82 11.65
C LYS A 155 -20.71 14.41 11.39
N PRO A 156 -19.84 14.37 12.43
CA PRO A 156 -18.50 13.83 12.28
C PRO A 156 -18.54 12.44 11.63
N THR A 157 -17.88 12.29 10.50
CA THR A 157 -17.84 11.06 9.72
C THR A 157 -16.51 10.91 9.00
N ALA A 158 -16.36 9.83 8.23
CA ALA A 158 -15.15 9.56 7.47
C ALA A 158 -15.48 9.24 6.01
N MET A 159 -14.53 9.58 5.12
CA MET A 159 -14.58 9.28 3.69
C MET A 159 -13.21 8.80 3.23
N ILE A 160 -13.18 7.76 2.40
CA ILE A 160 -11.94 7.30 1.76
C ILE A 160 -12.00 7.68 0.29
N VAL A 161 -11.00 8.39 -0.19
CA VAL A 161 -10.87 8.82 -1.57
C VAL A 161 -9.67 8.11 -2.21
N VAL A 162 -9.90 7.44 -3.33
CA VAL A 162 -8.89 6.71 -4.11
C VAL A 162 -8.97 7.18 -5.56
N THR A 163 -7.84 7.38 -6.21
CA THR A 163 -7.78 7.90 -7.60
C THR A 163 -7.86 6.83 -8.67
N ASP A 164 -8.04 5.56 -8.29
CA ASP A 164 -8.21 4.43 -9.19
C ASP A 164 -9.50 3.66 -8.89
N GLY A 165 -10.45 3.74 -9.80
CA GLY A 165 -11.70 2.96 -9.71
C GLY A 165 -11.52 1.48 -10.01
N ASN A 166 -10.44 1.07 -10.69
CA ASN A 166 -10.17 -0.34 -10.99
C ASN A 166 -9.63 -1.10 -9.77
N LEU A 167 -9.20 -0.40 -8.73
CA LEU A 167 -8.66 -1.01 -7.51
C LEU A 167 -9.62 -2.01 -6.85
N ILE A 168 -10.93 -1.81 -7.02
CA ILE A 168 -12.00 -2.70 -6.52
C ILE A 168 -12.53 -3.67 -7.59
N ARG A 169 -11.98 -3.65 -8.81
CA ARG A 169 -12.48 -4.46 -9.90
C ARG A 169 -11.86 -5.86 -9.91
N ASN A 170 -12.71 -6.90 -9.90
CA ASN A 170 -12.29 -8.28 -10.09
C ASN A 170 -11.88 -8.53 -11.56
N GLN A 171 -10.83 -9.31 -11.76
CA GLN A 171 -10.60 -9.92 -13.08
C GLN A 171 -11.67 -10.97 -13.37
N PHE A 172 -11.92 -11.24 -14.65
CA PHE A 172 -12.90 -12.21 -15.08
C PHE A 172 -12.23 -13.34 -15.86
N HIS A 173 -12.49 -14.57 -15.48
CA HIS A 173 -11.99 -15.73 -16.21
C HIS A 173 -12.91 -16.02 -17.41
N ILE A 174 -12.61 -15.40 -18.57
CA ILE A 174 -13.47 -15.43 -19.76
C ILE A 174 -13.84 -16.86 -20.17
N PRO A 175 -12.91 -17.85 -20.29
CA PRO A 175 -13.26 -19.19 -20.75
C PRO A 175 -14.23 -19.95 -19.84
N LYS A 176 -14.22 -19.67 -18.54
CA LYS A 176 -15.06 -20.36 -17.54
C LYS A 176 -16.25 -19.51 -17.06
N GLY A 177 -16.34 -18.24 -17.46
CA GLY A 177 -17.50 -17.38 -17.21
C GLY A 177 -17.72 -16.95 -15.74
N TYR A 178 -16.67 -16.84 -14.92
CA TYR A 178 -16.80 -16.39 -13.52
C TYR A 178 -15.78 -15.30 -13.14
N PRO A 179 -16.12 -14.42 -12.17
CA PRO A 179 -15.17 -13.46 -11.62
C PRO A 179 -14.14 -14.15 -10.74
N LEU A 180 -12.89 -13.67 -10.83
CA LEU A 180 -11.79 -14.13 -9.97
C LEU A 180 -11.77 -13.36 -8.65
N PRO A 181 -11.11 -13.85 -7.60
CA PRO A 181 -10.95 -13.13 -6.36
C PRO A 181 -10.33 -11.74 -6.58
N LEU A 182 -10.78 -10.75 -5.81
CA LEU A 182 -10.23 -9.39 -5.89
C LEU A 182 -8.74 -9.38 -5.58
N GLY A 183 -7.96 -8.69 -6.42
CA GLY A 183 -6.50 -8.62 -6.30
C GLY A 183 -5.75 -9.81 -6.91
N PHE A 184 -6.45 -10.88 -7.34
CA PHE A 184 -5.79 -12.01 -8.00
C PHE A 184 -5.56 -11.72 -9.49
N ASP A 185 -4.31 -11.83 -9.92
CA ASP A 185 -3.92 -11.72 -11.33
C ASP A 185 -3.79 -13.11 -11.96
N GLN A 186 -4.69 -13.43 -12.90
CA GLN A 186 -4.76 -14.75 -13.53
C GLN A 186 -3.56 -15.09 -14.42
N TYR A 187 -2.82 -14.09 -14.87
CA TYR A 187 -1.68 -14.29 -15.77
C TYR A 187 -0.40 -14.56 -14.99
N THR A 188 -0.14 -13.77 -13.94
CA THR A 188 1.05 -13.91 -13.12
C THR A 188 0.84 -14.83 -11.92
N GLN A 189 -0.40 -15.24 -11.62
CA GLN A 189 -0.79 -16.03 -10.44
C GLN A 189 -0.43 -15.36 -9.11
N ILE A 190 -0.32 -14.04 -9.10
CA ILE A 190 0.00 -13.24 -7.91
C ILE A 190 -1.29 -12.71 -7.31
N THR A 191 -1.41 -12.77 -5.99
CA THR A 191 -2.49 -12.11 -5.25
C THR A 191 -1.96 -10.85 -4.58
N TYR A 192 -2.51 -9.70 -4.95
CA TYR A 192 -2.21 -8.38 -4.39
C TYR A 192 -3.15 -8.06 -3.22
N GLY A 193 -2.80 -7.05 -2.44
CA GLY A 193 -3.53 -6.64 -1.23
C GLY A 193 -4.84 -5.88 -1.47
N ASN A 194 -5.37 -5.84 -2.69
CA ASN A 194 -6.57 -5.07 -3.04
C ASN A 194 -7.79 -5.49 -2.22
N LYS A 195 -8.01 -6.81 -2.05
CA LYS A 195 -9.10 -7.34 -1.25
C LYS A 195 -9.00 -6.89 0.20
N ASP A 196 -7.83 -7.08 0.82
CA ASP A 196 -7.59 -6.74 2.21
C ASP A 196 -7.80 -5.24 2.48
N PHE A 197 -7.35 -4.39 1.53
CA PHE A 197 -7.57 -2.96 1.61
C PHE A 197 -9.05 -2.58 1.62
N ILE A 198 -9.84 -3.14 0.71
CA ILE A 198 -11.28 -2.84 0.61
C ILE A 198 -12.03 -3.36 1.84
N GLU A 199 -11.75 -4.58 2.29
CA GLU A 199 -12.37 -5.14 3.51
C GLU A 199 -12.03 -4.31 4.75
N ASN A 200 -10.77 -3.88 4.89
CA ASN A 200 -10.35 -3.00 5.98
C ASN A 200 -11.01 -1.61 5.87
N ALA A 201 -11.07 -1.04 4.66
CA ALA A 201 -11.69 0.27 4.42
C ALA A 201 -13.18 0.27 4.80
N VAL A 202 -13.93 -0.74 4.36
CA VAL A 202 -15.35 -0.89 4.69
C VAL A 202 -15.54 -1.11 6.20
N SER A 203 -14.75 -2.01 6.80
CA SER A 203 -14.82 -2.27 8.23
C SER A 203 -14.54 -1.01 9.05
N TYR A 204 -13.54 -0.22 8.65
CA TYR A 204 -13.22 1.05 9.30
C TYR A 204 -14.35 2.08 9.23
N LEU A 205 -14.99 2.21 8.05
CA LEU A 205 -16.07 3.16 7.84
C LEU A 205 -17.39 2.78 8.58
N VAL A 206 -17.60 1.47 8.79
CA VAL A 206 -18.82 0.96 9.45
C VAL A 206 -18.68 0.94 10.98
N ASP A 207 -17.51 0.54 11.49
CA ASP A 207 -17.33 0.18 12.90
C ASP A 207 -16.28 1.06 13.63
N GLY A 208 -15.70 2.03 12.93
CA GLY A 208 -14.62 2.86 13.46
C GLY A 208 -13.33 2.10 13.72
N GLU A 209 -12.55 2.56 14.72
CA GLU A 209 -11.19 2.03 14.95
C GLU A 209 -11.16 0.70 15.76
N GLY A 210 -12.25 0.35 16.44
CA GLY A 210 -12.22 -0.68 17.50
C GLY A 210 -11.90 -2.10 17.04
N LEU A 211 -12.59 -2.63 16.05
CA LEU A 211 -12.40 -4.03 15.59
C LEU A 211 -11.17 -4.21 14.71
N ILE A 212 -10.83 -3.20 13.92
CA ILE A 212 -9.65 -3.27 13.03
C ILE A 212 -8.35 -3.28 13.84
N GLU A 213 -8.26 -2.54 14.94
CA GLU A 213 -7.09 -2.56 15.81
C GLU A 213 -6.85 -3.95 16.43
N VAL A 214 -7.91 -4.67 16.76
CA VAL A 214 -7.80 -6.03 17.29
C VAL A 214 -7.29 -7.02 16.22
N ARG A 215 -7.78 -6.91 14.98
CA ARG A 215 -7.29 -7.73 13.84
C ARG A 215 -5.83 -7.43 13.49
N ASN A 216 -5.39 -6.19 13.63
CA ASN A 216 -4.04 -5.74 13.29
C ASN A 216 -3.01 -6.00 14.41
N ARG A 217 -3.37 -6.66 15.50
CA ARG A 217 -2.42 -7.18 16.48
C ARG A 217 -1.67 -8.38 15.90
N GLU A 218 -0.69 -8.10 15.07
CA GLU A 218 0.22 -9.14 14.59
C GLU A 218 1.25 -9.51 15.65
N LEU A 219 1.43 -10.82 15.80
CA LEU A 219 2.68 -11.38 16.26
C LEU A 219 3.75 -11.05 15.21
N LYS A 220 4.55 -10.01 15.43
CA LYS A 220 5.75 -9.75 14.62
C LYS A 220 6.70 -10.92 14.80
N ILE A 221 6.56 -11.94 13.97
CA ILE A 221 7.60 -12.96 13.83
C ILE A 221 8.79 -12.23 13.21
N ARG A 222 9.81 -11.97 14.03
CA ARG A 222 11.07 -11.41 13.56
C ARG A 222 11.78 -12.51 12.76
N LEU A 223 11.56 -12.48 11.46
CA LEU A 223 12.33 -13.34 10.54
C LEU A 223 13.80 -12.93 10.63
N LEU A 224 14.67 -13.93 10.64
CA LEU A 224 16.11 -13.73 10.57
C LEU A 224 16.46 -13.07 9.23
N ASP A 225 17.28 -12.04 9.28
CA ASP A 225 17.79 -11.35 8.09
C ASP A 225 18.74 -12.29 7.33
N ALA A 226 18.26 -12.86 6.22
CA ALA A 226 19.00 -13.81 5.42
C ALA A 226 20.33 -13.23 4.88
N ASN A 227 20.37 -11.92 4.59
CA ASN A 227 21.59 -11.27 4.10
C ASN A 227 22.63 -11.14 5.22
N LYS A 228 22.21 -10.79 6.44
CA LYS A 228 23.09 -10.78 7.62
C LYS A 228 23.61 -12.16 7.97
N ILE A 229 22.77 -13.18 7.87
CA ILE A 229 23.17 -14.56 8.14
C ILE A 229 24.22 -15.02 7.12
N ASN A 230 24.01 -14.77 5.84
CA ASN A 230 24.93 -15.21 4.78
C ASN A 230 26.26 -14.46 4.81
N ASN A 231 26.25 -13.15 5.07
CA ASN A 231 27.45 -12.34 5.09
C ASN A 231 28.30 -12.57 6.35
N ASP A 232 27.65 -12.75 7.50
CA ASP A 232 28.30 -12.87 8.80
C ASP A 232 28.24 -14.29 9.38
N ALA A 233 27.96 -15.31 8.53
CA ALA A 233 27.75 -16.70 8.97
C ALA A 233 28.85 -17.22 9.87
N LEU A 234 30.11 -16.97 9.52
CA LEU A 234 31.28 -17.42 10.27
C LEU A 234 31.35 -16.75 11.67
N ILE A 235 31.03 -15.47 11.76
CA ILE A 235 31.00 -14.73 13.03
C ILE A 235 29.93 -15.32 13.94
N TRP A 236 28.73 -15.57 13.41
CA TRP A 236 27.65 -16.13 14.20
C TRP A 236 27.90 -17.57 14.65
N GLN A 237 28.57 -18.39 13.80
CA GLN A 237 29.00 -19.73 14.17
C GLN A 237 30.03 -19.69 15.29
N VAL A 238 31.06 -18.85 15.18
CA VAL A 238 32.09 -18.68 16.20
C VAL A 238 31.49 -18.20 17.53
N VAL A 239 30.62 -17.20 17.50
CA VAL A 239 29.97 -16.69 18.72
C VAL A 239 29.11 -17.77 19.38
N ASN A 240 28.31 -18.51 18.63
CA ASN A 240 27.40 -19.51 19.19
C ASN A 240 28.11 -20.76 19.73
N VAL A 241 29.28 -21.11 19.22
CA VAL A 241 30.03 -22.30 19.65
C VAL A 241 31.11 -21.94 20.68
N LEU A 242 31.92 -20.92 20.43
CA LEU A 242 33.04 -20.56 21.31
C LEU A 242 32.58 -19.86 22.59
N LEU A 243 31.62 -18.94 22.50
CA LEU A 243 31.20 -18.15 23.69
C LEU A 243 30.62 -19.01 24.81
N PRO A 244 29.72 -19.97 24.59
CA PRO A 244 29.26 -20.88 25.64
C PRO A 244 30.38 -21.71 26.22
N SER A 245 31.30 -22.23 25.38
CA SER A 245 32.43 -23.04 25.81
C SER A 245 33.39 -22.25 26.72
N VAL A 246 33.71 -21.02 26.36
CA VAL A 246 34.55 -20.11 27.17
C VAL A 246 33.91 -19.79 28.49
N VAL A 247 32.59 -19.53 28.52
CA VAL A 247 31.85 -19.27 29.76
C VAL A 247 31.91 -20.47 30.71
N VAL A 248 31.72 -21.70 30.22
CA VAL A 248 31.82 -22.92 31.01
C VAL A 248 33.22 -23.11 31.58
N ILE A 249 34.27 -22.89 30.78
CA ILE A 249 35.66 -23.00 31.21
C ILE A 249 35.99 -21.99 32.32
N ILE A 250 35.62 -20.71 32.13
CA ILE A 250 35.80 -19.65 33.13
C ILE A 250 35.07 -20.02 34.43
N PHE A 251 33.84 -20.49 34.32
CA PHE A 251 33.06 -20.92 35.49
C PHE A 251 33.74 -22.08 36.22
N GLY A 252 34.25 -23.07 35.48
CA GLY A 252 35.00 -24.19 36.07
C GLY A 252 36.27 -23.73 36.78
N ILE A 253 37.05 -22.81 36.17
CA ILE A 253 38.26 -22.25 36.80
C ILE A 253 37.91 -21.49 38.08
N VAL A 254 36.89 -20.63 38.04
CA VAL A 254 36.44 -19.87 39.22
C VAL A 254 36.01 -20.80 40.35
N LEU A 255 35.24 -21.85 40.05
CA LEU A 255 34.84 -22.85 41.05
C LEU A 255 36.06 -23.59 41.61
N ALA A 256 37.02 -23.99 40.79
CA ALA A 256 38.26 -24.65 41.23
C ALA A 256 39.09 -23.77 42.18
N ILE A 257 39.20 -22.46 41.84
CA ILE A 257 39.92 -21.48 42.73
C ILE A 257 39.18 -21.30 44.04
N ILE A 258 37.87 -21.15 44.02
CA ILE A 258 37.04 -21.00 45.24
C ILE A 258 37.17 -22.24 46.10
N ARG A 259 37.08 -23.43 45.52
CA ARG A 259 37.21 -24.69 46.22
C ARG A 259 38.60 -24.89 46.81
N LYS A 260 39.67 -24.54 46.05
CA LYS A 260 41.05 -24.57 46.58
C LYS A 260 41.25 -23.66 47.76
N ARG A 261 40.76 -22.40 47.67
CA ARG A 261 40.84 -21.42 48.77
C ARG A 261 40.04 -21.84 50.02
N ARG A 262 38.94 -22.59 49.85
CA ARG A 262 38.06 -22.98 50.94
C ARG A 262 38.49 -24.28 51.67
N PHE A 263 39.19 -25.16 50.94
CA PHE A 263 39.54 -26.48 51.44
C PHE A 263 41.06 -26.75 51.54
N THR A 264 41.91 -25.83 51.09
CA THR A 264 43.38 -25.94 51.24
C THR A 264 43.80 -24.76 52.11
N LYS A 265 43.74 -24.93 53.41
CA LYS A 265 44.44 -24.17 54.43
C LYS A 265 45.58 -25.02 54.91
#